data_2135d6a04176fc4315bc526eed331c12
#
_entry.id   2135d6a04176fc4315bc526eed331c12
#
_cell.length_a   1.000
_cell.length_b   1.000
_cell.length_c   1.000
_cell.angle_alpha   90.00
_cell.angle_beta   90.00
_cell.angle_gamma   90.00
#
_symmetry.space_group_name_H-M   'P 1'
#
loop_
_entity.id
_entity.type
_entity.pdbx_description
1 polymer ?
#
loop_
_entity_poly.entity_id
_entity_poly.type
_entity_poly.pdbx_seq_one_letter_code
_entity_poly.pdbx_strand_id
1 'polypeptide(L)'
;MATKLRLESTSPFQGLPELVARDEGLFAAEGLDVEFVKRGADAPTKVDRSITDPDMVSAFASHGSAEQVGGAAMFNACEWGNYRRVEDSQTGSQQVGRRAIIAFGALMVAPDSDIYTPQQMANKVVGVPYHAGTHYLALLMLEGFIPRDSIKTCLAPNGSRNRLDALLNGEIDATTLTEPYITIAERKGCRMIVAAPYHGTEVASEEMDAPTYAAFNRAVREAVKRINADKRKYLQYFIDAHKSDPDVAALTVGDLNPSRLQVVDPAPIPAEELQRTYDWMHGWGMLKTIAVTDLVDDQRQLAGQQA
;
A
#
# COMPACT_ATOMS: atom_id res chain seq x y z
N MET A 1 9.93 -30.05 9.57
CA MET A 1 8.69 -29.72 8.85
C MET A 1 8.76 -28.22 8.52
N ALA A 2 8.30 -27.79 7.35
CA ALA A 2 8.28 -26.37 7.03
C ALA A 2 7.27 -25.63 7.93
N THR A 3 7.63 -24.43 8.37
CA THR A 3 6.75 -23.57 9.17
C THR A 3 5.70 -22.93 8.26
N LYS A 4 4.42 -23.12 8.58
CA LYS A 4 3.33 -22.49 7.80
C LYS A 4 3.23 -21.01 8.12
N LEU A 5 3.16 -20.18 7.07
CA LEU A 5 2.98 -18.74 7.17
C LEU A 5 1.94 -18.29 6.15
N ARG A 6 0.96 -17.51 6.60
CA ARG A 6 -0.04 -16.90 5.73
C ARG A 6 0.28 -15.44 5.46
N LEU A 7 0.35 -15.07 4.19
CA LEU A 7 0.55 -13.70 3.75
C LEU A 7 -0.71 -13.17 3.09
N GLU A 8 -1.08 -11.93 3.38
CA GLU A 8 -2.13 -11.26 2.63
C GLU A 8 -1.73 -11.16 1.16
N SER A 9 -2.64 -11.55 0.27
CA SER A 9 -2.45 -11.41 -1.17
C SER A 9 -2.21 -9.95 -1.54
N THR A 10 -1.15 -9.69 -2.30
CA THR A 10 -0.68 -8.34 -2.62
C THR A 10 -0.52 -8.15 -4.13
N SER A 11 -0.56 -6.92 -4.59
CA SER A 11 -0.17 -6.56 -5.95
C SER A 11 1.30 -6.12 -6.01
N PRO A 12 1.96 -6.18 -7.18
CA PRO A 12 3.40 -5.93 -7.30
C PRO A 12 3.85 -4.56 -6.79
N PHE A 13 2.99 -3.52 -6.86
CA PHE A 13 3.36 -2.19 -6.37
C PHE A 13 3.54 -2.11 -4.84
N GLN A 14 3.04 -3.11 -4.11
CA GLN A 14 3.18 -3.21 -2.65
C GLN A 14 3.94 -4.44 -2.19
N GLY A 15 4.04 -5.50 -2.99
CA GLY A 15 4.57 -6.78 -2.52
C GLY A 15 5.37 -7.55 -3.57
N LEU A 16 6.05 -6.86 -4.48
CA LEU A 16 6.88 -7.53 -5.47
C LEU A 16 7.95 -8.44 -4.84
N PRO A 17 8.69 -8.03 -3.78
CA PRO A 17 9.69 -8.92 -3.18
C PRO A 17 9.10 -10.23 -2.65
N GLU A 18 7.92 -10.19 -2.04
CA GLU A 18 7.23 -11.37 -1.52
C GLU A 18 6.74 -12.29 -2.66
N LEU A 19 6.25 -11.70 -3.75
CA LEU A 19 5.85 -12.46 -4.94
C LEU A 19 7.06 -13.16 -5.58
N VAL A 20 8.17 -12.46 -5.70
CA VAL A 20 9.45 -13.03 -6.22
C VAL A 20 9.98 -14.11 -5.28
N ALA A 21 9.94 -13.86 -3.96
CA ALA A 21 10.39 -14.85 -2.97
C ALA A 21 9.59 -16.16 -3.06
N ARG A 22 8.28 -16.06 -3.30
CA ARG A 22 7.43 -17.23 -3.54
C ARG A 22 7.83 -17.93 -4.85
N ASP A 23 7.83 -17.20 -5.94
CA ASP A 23 7.95 -17.79 -7.29
C ASP A 23 9.34 -18.33 -7.58
N GLU A 24 10.37 -17.78 -6.94
CA GLU A 24 11.76 -18.26 -7.05
C GLU A 24 12.16 -19.22 -5.89
N GLY A 25 11.20 -19.67 -5.07
CA GLY A 25 11.40 -20.69 -4.03
C GLY A 25 12.20 -20.24 -2.80
N LEU A 26 12.35 -18.92 -2.60
CA LEU A 26 13.19 -18.38 -1.52
C LEU A 26 12.58 -18.64 -0.14
N PHE A 27 11.26 -18.61 -0.01
CA PHE A 27 10.59 -18.97 1.24
C PHE A 27 10.81 -20.43 1.61
N ALA A 28 10.73 -21.35 0.62
CA ALA A 28 10.98 -22.75 0.84
C ALA A 28 12.44 -23.02 1.26
N ALA A 29 13.41 -22.27 0.72
CA ALA A 29 14.81 -22.34 1.10
C ALA A 29 15.06 -21.95 2.57
N GLU A 30 14.22 -21.07 3.12
CA GLU A 30 14.23 -20.67 4.53
C GLU A 30 13.32 -21.56 5.42
N GLY A 31 12.80 -22.67 4.88
CA GLY A 31 11.95 -23.60 5.63
C GLY A 31 10.53 -23.10 5.88
N LEU A 32 10.05 -22.12 5.09
CA LEU A 32 8.70 -21.58 5.18
C LEU A 32 7.79 -22.18 4.10
N ASP A 33 6.59 -22.58 4.51
CA ASP A 33 5.46 -22.95 3.64
C ASP A 33 4.47 -21.77 3.63
N VAL A 34 4.57 -20.94 2.58
CA VAL A 34 3.84 -19.67 2.49
C VAL A 34 2.60 -19.82 1.64
N GLU A 35 1.44 -19.51 2.24
CA GLU A 35 0.14 -19.40 1.59
C GLU A 35 -0.26 -17.93 1.42
N PHE A 36 -0.57 -17.51 0.18
CA PHE A 36 -1.16 -16.18 -0.05
C PHE A 36 -2.68 -16.26 0.08
N VAL A 37 -3.22 -15.55 1.06
CA VAL A 37 -4.65 -15.50 1.34
C VAL A 37 -5.28 -14.24 0.75
N LYS A 38 -6.50 -14.38 0.23
CA LYS A 38 -7.23 -13.25 -0.35
C LYS A 38 -7.59 -12.24 0.73
N ARG A 39 -7.55 -10.97 0.35
CA ARG A 39 -8.11 -9.88 1.16
C ARG A 39 -9.62 -10.07 1.34
N GLY A 40 -10.16 -9.60 2.48
CA GLY A 40 -11.60 -9.52 2.70
C GLY A 40 -12.28 -8.66 1.62
N ALA A 41 -13.54 -8.98 1.27
CA ALA A 41 -14.08 -8.69 -0.05
C ALA A 41 -15.12 -7.55 -0.13
N ASP A 42 -15.38 -6.78 0.91
CA ASP A 42 -16.48 -5.77 0.91
C ASP A 42 -16.01 -4.36 0.52
N ALA A 43 -14.96 -4.27 -0.32
CA ALA A 43 -14.49 -2.98 -0.79
C ALA A 43 -15.53 -2.29 -1.69
N PRO A 44 -15.74 -0.96 -1.56
CA PRO A 44 -16.60 -0.18 -2.42
C PRO A 44 -16.24 -0.38 -3.89
N THR A 45 -17.25 -0.56 -4.75
CA THR A 45 -17.09 -0.76 -6.19
C THR A 45 -17.38 0.48 -7.03
N LYS A 46 -17.97 1.52 -6.40
CA LYS A 46 -18.35 2.78 -7.06
C LYS A 46 -17.91 3.97 -6.21
N VAL A 47 -17.84 5.14 -6.86
CA VAL A 47 -17.66 6.41 -6.18
C VAL A 47 -18.94 6.77 -5.42
N ASP A 48 -18.77 7.25 -4.18
CA ASP A 48 -19.84 7.86 -3.40
C ASP A 48 -19.37 9.23 -2.87
N ARG A 49 -19.81 10.30 -3.51
CA ARG A 49 -19.44 11.67 -3.15
C ARG A 49 -20.11 12.15 -1.86
N SER A 50 -21.11 11.45 -1.34
CA SER A 50 -21.76 11.77 -0.07
C SER A 50 -20.97 11.29 1.15
N ILE A 51 -20.10 10.28 0.97
CA ILE A 51 -19.21 9.77 2.03
C ILE A 51 -17.90 10.54 1.97
N THR A 52 -17.76 11.52 2.85
CA THR A 52 -16.59 12.41 2.94
C THR A 52 -15.80 12.24 4.22
N ASP A 53 -16.33 11.48 5.18
CA ASP A 53 -15.70 11.16 6.45
C ASP A 53 -15.14 9.73 6.42
N PRO A 54 -13.80 9.54 6.53
CA PRO A 54 -13.19 8.22 6.57
C PRO A 54 -13.70 7.31 7.70
N ASP A 55 -14.15 7.87 8.83
CA ASP A 55 -14.65 7.08 9.96
C ASP A 55 -15.99 6.38 9.66
N MET A 56 -16.66 6.75 8.57
CA MET A 56 -17.85 6.03 8.09
C MET A 56 -17.52 4.68 7.42
N VAL A 57 -16.24 4.40 7.19
CA VAL A 57 -15.76 3.18 6.51
C VAL A 57 -14.81 2.44 7.44
N SER A 58 -14.99 1.13 7.59
CA SER A 58 -14.07 0.30 8.36
C SER A 58 -12.66 0.30 7.76
N ALA A 59 -11.63 0.38 8.60
CA ALA A 59 -10.24 0.24 8.18
C ALA A 59 -9.96 -1.12 7.52
N PHE A 60 -10.78 -2.12 7.79
CA PHE A 60 -10.68 -3.47 7.20
C PHE A 60 -11.48 -3.64 5.90
N ALA A 61 -12.28 -2.67 5.50
CA ALA A 61 -13.10 -2.77 4.27
C ALA A 61 -12.24 -2.95 3.00
N SER A 62 -11.07 -2.33 2.97
CA SER A 62 -10.13 -2.41 1.84
C SER A 62 -9.03 -3.46 2.04
N HIS A 63 -8.82 -3.89 3.27
CA HIS A 63 -7.74 -4.80 3.68
C HIS A 63 -8.30 -5.76 4.72
N GLY A 64 -7.97 -7.03 4.65
CA GLY A 64 -8.27 -8.00 5.70
C GLY A 64 -7.60 -7.63 7.02
N SER A 65 -7.90 -8.38 8.08
CA SER A 65 -7.18 -8.31 9.35
C SER A 65 -6.49 -9.63 9.67
N ALA A 66 -5.49 -9.58 10.55
CA ALA A 66 -4.85 -10.78 11.08
C ALA A 66 -5.86 -11.73 11.73
N GLU A 67 -6.90 -11.17 12.33
CA GLU A 67 -7.98 -11.90 13.02
C GLU A 67 -8.79 -12.83 12.10
N GLN A 68 -8.87 -12.48 10.81
CA GLN A 68 -9.65 -13.25 9.83
C GLN A 68 -8.92 -14.47 9.30
N VAL A 69 -7.62 -14.60 9.55
CA VAL A 69 -6.80 -15.63 8.89
C VAL A 69 -6.41 -16.76 9.82
N GLY A 70 -6.17 -16.49 11.10
CA GLY A 70 -5.73 -17.47 12.12
C GLY A 70 -4.34 -18.06 11.83
N GLY A 71 -3.64 -18.47 12.88
CA GLY A 71 -2.26 -18.98 12.80
C GLY A 71 -1.24 -17.89 12.50
N ALA A 72 0.03 -18.24 12.27
CA ALA A 72 1.07 -17.28 11.91
C ALA A 72 0.74 -16.59 10.58
N ALA A 73 0.49 -15.30 10.64
CA ALA A 73 0.04 -14.53 9.50
C ALA A 73 0.64 -13.12 9.49
N MET A 74 0.83 -12.56 8.27
CA MET A 74 1.23 -11.18 8.08
C MET A 74 0.34 -10.47 7.06
N PHE A 75 0.12 -9.20 7.33
CA PHE A 75 -0.71 -8.28 6.55
C PHE A 75 0.13 -7.08 6.15
N ASN A 76 -0.02 -6.73 4.91
CA ASN A 76 0.81 -5.71 4.29
C ASN A 76 -0.04 -4.57 3.77
N ALA A 77 0.20 -3.36 4.27
CA ALA A 77 -0.42 -2.15 3.74
C ALA A 77 0.56 -0.97 3.80
N CYS A 78 0.08 0.22 3.53
CA CYS A 78 0.80 1.44 3.84
C CYS A 78 0.97 1.59 5.35
N GLU A 79 2.01 2.29 5.76
CA GLU A 79 2.29 2.55 7.17
C GLU A 79 1.06 3.13 7.92
N TRP A 80 0.46 4.18 7.40
CA TRP A 80 -0.72 4.84 7.99
C TRP A 80 -1.92 3.89 8.15
N GLY A 81 -2.23 3.11 7.11
CA GLY A 81 -3.33 2.15 7.14
C GLY A 81 -3.10 1.05 8.17
N ASN A 82 -1.86 0.65 8.39
CA ASN A 82 -1.52 -0.33 9.41
C ASN A 82 -1.61 0.24 10.83
N TYR A 83 -1.28 1.51 11.05
CA TYR A 83 -1.51 2.16 12.35
C TYR A 83 -2.99 2.11 12.72
N ARG A 84 -3.86 2.45 11.77
CA ARG A 84 -5.31 2.37 12.00
C ARG A 84 -5.79 0.93 12.21
N ARG A 85 -5.23 -0.05 11.49
CA ARG A 85 -5.58 -1.47 11.67
C ARG A 85 -5.15 -2.00 13.04
N VAL A 86 -3.98 -1.58 13.53
CA VAL A 86 -3.52 -1.94 14.88
C VAL A 86 -4.44 -1.31 15.93
N GLU A 87 -4.83 -0.05 15.78
CA GLU A 87 -5.79 0.61 16.68
C GLU A 87 -7.14 -0.12 16.72
N ASP A 88 -7.65 -0.54 15.57
CA ASP A 88 -8.95 -1.21 15.44
C ASP A 88 -8.87 -2.74 15.72
N SER A 89 -7.66 -3.29 15.92
CA SER A 89 -7.46 -4.73 16.16
C SER A 89 -8.04 -5.18 17.48
N GLN A 90 -8.67 -6.35 17.47
CA GLN A 90 -9.20 -7.03 18.66
C GLN A 90 -8.25 -8.12 19.19
N THR A 91 -7.17 -8.44 18.46
CA THR A 91 -6.24 -9.56 18.76
C THR A 91 -4.87 -9.11 19.23
N GLY A 92 -4.61 -7.81 19.39
CA GLY A 92 -3.28 -7.33 19.76
C GLY A 92 -2.23 -7.41 18.65
N SER A 93 -2.65 -7.58 17.38
CA SER A 93 -1.73 -7.53 16.24
C SER A 93 -0.95 -6.21 16.22
N GLN A 94 0.37 -6.29 15.97
CA GLN A 94 1.27 -5.13 15.97
C GLN A 94 2.13 -5.09 14.71
N GLN A 95 2.68 -3.92 14.40
CA GLN A 95 3.64 -3.80 13.33
C GLN A 95 4.99 -4.42 13.72
N VAL A 96 5.61 -5.09 12.76
CA VAL A 96 6.88 -5.81 12.98
C VAL A 96 8.02 -5.30 12.10
N GLY A 97 7.77 -4.31 11.27
CA GLY A 97 8.81 -3.69 10.45
C GLY A 97 8.28 -3.02 9.19
N ARG A 98 9.22 -2.44 8.44
CA ARG A 98 9.01 -1.89 7.10
C ARG A 98 9.12 -2.96 6.06
N ARG A 99 8.26 -2.86 5.07
CA ARG A 99 8.28 -3.70 3.89
C ARG A 99 9.50 -3.41 3.01
N ALA A 100 9.84 -4.43 2.23
CA ALA A 100 10.95 -4.39 1.29
C ALA A 100 10.67 -3.62 -0.01
N ILE A 101 9.57 -2.90 -0.10
CA ILE A 101 9.23 -2.09 -1.27
C ILE A 101 8.79 -0.69 -0.84
N ILE A 102 9.26 0.31 -1.60
CA ILE A 102 8.77 1.68 -1.50
C ILE A 102 7.72 1.84 -2.59
N ALA A 103 6.45 1.93 -2.18
CA ALA A 103 5.35 2.12 -3.10
C ALA A 103 5.38 3.54 -3.68
N PHE A 104 4.99 3.67 -4.95
CA PHE A 104 4.91 4.94 -5.65
C PHE A 104 3.46 5.23 -6.03
N GLY A 105 2.99 6.41 -5.70
CA GLY A 105 1.65 6.86 -6.06
C GLY A 105 1.65 8.26 -6.66
N ALA A 106 0.69 8.52 -7.52
CA ALA A 106 0.55 9.80 -8.21
C ALA A 106 -0.88 10.30 -8.15
N LEU A 107 -1.05 11.58 -7.86
CA LEU A 107 -2.32 12.29 -8.00
C LEU A 107 -2.51 12.67 -9.46
N MET A 108 -3.55 12.16 -10.08
CA MET A 108 -3.84 12.31 -11.50
C MET A 108 -5.15 13.07 -11.71
N VAL A 109 -5.20 13.86 -12.78
CA VAL A 109 -6.41 14.53 -13.28
C VAL A 109 -6.71 14.11 -14.71
N ALA A 110 -7.97 14.25 -15.14
CA ALA A 110 -8.43 13.92 -16.49
C ALA A 110 -7.72 14.75 -17.57
N PRO A 111 -7.70 14.31 -18.85
CA PRO A 111 -7.03 15.01 -19.94
C PRO A 111 -7.56 16.42 -20.18
N ASP A 112 -8.84 16.63 -19.99
CA ASP A 112 -9.58 17.89 -20.21
C ASP A 112 -9.69 18.76 -18.94
N SER A 113 -9.09 18.33 -17.80
CA SER A 113 -9.11 19.08 -16.56
C SER A 113 -8.40 20.43 -16.71
N ASP A 114 -8.89 21.47 -16.03
CA ASP A 114 -8.26 22.79 -15.90
C ASP A 114 -7.20 22.87 -14.78
N ILE A 115 -6.93 21.76 -14.10
CA ILE A 115 -5.99 21.64 -12.97
C ILE A 115 -4.60 21.31 -13.52
N TYR A 116 -3.62 22.19 -13.28
CA TYR A 116 -2.23 22.04 -13.72
C TYR A 116 -1.22 22.02 -12.57
N THR A 117 -1.61 22.52 -11.39
CA THR A 117 -0.74 22.60 -10.21
C THR A 117 -1.46 22.10 -8.97
N PRO A 118 -0.72 21.62 -7.94
CA PRO A 118 -1.34 21.15 -6.70
C PRO A 118 -2.19 22.21 -5.99
N GLN A 119 -1.85 23.51 -6.13
CA GLN A 119 -2.61 24.61 -5.52
C GLN A 119 -4.03 24.72 -6.09
N GLN A 120 -4.23 24.34 -7.35
CA GLN A 120 -5.55 24.34 -7.99
C GLN A 120 -6.46 23.20 -7.50
N MET A 121 -5.92 22.30 -6.68
CA MET A 121 -6.72 21.26 -6.02
C MET A 121 -7.57 21.78 -4.85
N ALA A 122 -7.42 23.04 -4.42
CA ALA A 122 -8.24 23.62 -3.35
C ALA A 122 -9.73 23.48 -3.68
N ASN A 123 -10.48 22.82 -2.77
CA ASN A 123 -11.90 22.49 -2.89
C ASN A 123 -12.32 21.61 -4.10
N LYS A 124 -11.37 21.02 -4.81
CA LYS A 124 -11.62 19.97 -5.81
C LYS A 124 -11.74 18.62 -5.11
N VAL A 125 -12.58 17.73 -5.62
CA VAL A 125 -12.87 16.44 -4.97
C VAL A 125 -11.90 15.37 -5.44
N VAL A 126 -11.14 14.81 -4.51
CA VAL A 126 -10.25 13.67 -4.74
C VAL A 126 -10.96 12.38 -4.37
N GLY A 127 -11.20 11.51 -5.34
CA GLY A 127 -11.73 10.17 -5.08
C GLY A 127 -10.65 9.25 -4.53
N VAL A 128 -10.80 8.75 -3.30
CA VAL A 128 -9.83 7.90 -2.61
C VAL A 128 -10.47 6.69 -1.95
N PRO A 129 -9.78 5.54 -1.90
CA PRO A 129 -10.24 4.41 -1.09
C PRO A 129 -9.84 4.66 0.36
N TYR A 130 -10.78 5.02 1.22
CA TYR A 130 -10.48 5.33 2.61
C TYR A 130 -9.66 4.23 3.30
N HIS A 131 -8.74 4.65 4.16
CA HIS A 131 -7.75 3.84 4.89
C HIS A 131 -6.72 3.08 4.04
N ALA A 132 -6.76 3.19 2.70
CA ALA A 132 -5.68 2.68 1.84
C ALA A 132 -4.53 3.70 1.69
N GLY A 133 -3.35 3.23 1.29
CA GLY A 133 -2.17 4.09 1.11
C GLY A 133 -2.39 5.29 0.20
N THR A 134 -3.18 5.10 -0.85
CA THR A 134 -3.52 6.16 -1.79
C THR A 134 -4.44 7.24 -1.20
N HIS A 135 -5.21 6.95 -0.14
CA HIS A 135 -5.93 7.96 0.63
C HIS A 135 -4.97 8.87 1.40
N TYR A 136 -4.17 8.28 2.28
CA TYR A 136 -3.23 9.05 3.11
C TYR A 136 -2.20 9.81 2.27
N LEU A 137 -1.74 9.17 1.19
CA LEU A 137 -0.81 9.80 0.25
C LEU A 137 -1.41 11.06 -0.40
N ALA A 138 -2.70 11.04 -0.78
CA ALA A 138 -3.38 12.23 -1.32
C ALA A 138 -3.37 13.39 -0.32
N LEU A 139 -3.69 13.12 0.95
CA LEU A 139 -3.68 14.13 2.01
C LEU A 139 -2.27 14.68 2.24
N LEU A 140 -1.28 13.79 2.37
CA LEU A 140 0.12 14.18 2.60
C LEU A 140 0.68 15.03 1.46
N MET A 141 0.40 14.64 0.21
CA MET A 141 0.85 15.39 -0.95
C MET A 141 0.21 16.77 -1.04
N LEU A 142 -1.10 16.87 -0.73
CA LEU A 142 -1.84 18.13 -0.90
C LEU A 142 -1.62 19.11 0.24
N GLU A 143 -1.45 18.66 1.50
CA GLU A 143 -1.26 19.58 2.64
C GLU A 143 0.03 20.40 2.56
N GLY A 144 1.01 19.98 1.74
CA GLY A 144 2.20 20.77 1.41
C GLY A 144 1.92 21.99 0.51
N PHE A 145 0.74 22.06 -0.12
CA PHE A 145 0.41 23.07 -1.12
C PHE A 145 -0.86 23.87 -0.81
N ILE A 146 -1.81 23.29 -0.09
CA ILE A 146 -3.09 23.90 0.25
C ILE A 146 -3.47 23.61 1.72
N PRO A 147 -4.26 24.49 2.35
CA PRO A 147 -4.75 24.26 3.71
C PRO A 147 -5.56 22.95 3.83
N ARG A 148 -5.48 22.28 4.99
CA ARG A 148 -6.17 21.00 5.24
C ARG A 148 -7.68 21.07 5.02
N ASP A 149 -8.32 22.16 5.43
CA ASP A 149 -9.76 22.40 5.27
C ASP A 149 -10.19 22.57 3.80
N SER A 150 -9.25 22.87 2.92
CA SER A 150 -9.46 22.95 1.47
C SER A 150 -9.21 21.63 0.73
N ILE A 151 -8.70 20.60 1.41
CA ILE A 151 -8.55 19.25 0.84
C ILE A 151 -9.89 18.53 0.98
N LYS A 152 -10.52 18.22 -0.16
CA LYS A 152 -11.80 17.52 -0.19
C LYS A 152 -11.62 16.10 -0.77
N THR A 153 -12.05 15.11 -0.01
CA THR A 153 -12.03 13.71 -0.45
C THR A 153 -13.45 13.13 -0.48
N CYS A 154 -13.65 12.11 -1.27
CA CYS A 154 -14.84 11.27 -1.21
C CYS A 154 -14.47 9.79 -1.36
N LEU A 155 -15.37 8.92 -0.94
CA LEU A 155 -15.18 7.48 -1.07
C LEU A 155 -15.12 7.08 -2.55
N ALA A 156 -14.06 6.36 -2.92
CA ALA A 156 -13.90 5.77 -4.25
C ALA A 156 -13.42 4.31 -4.13
N PRO A 157 -13.55 3.51 -5.20
CA PRO A 157 -13.14 2.11 -5.20
C PRO A 157 -11.67 1.90 -4.82
N ASN A 158 -11.36 0.78 -4.16
CA ASN A 158 -9.97 0.45 -3.82
C ASN A 158 -9.11 0.13 -5.07
N GLY A 159 -9.68 -0.47 -6.12
CA GLY A 159 -8.97 -0.78 -7.36
C GLY A 159 -8.59 0.46 -8.16
N SER A 160 -7.33 0.61 -8.56
CA SER A 160 -6.87 1.75 -9.38
C SER A 160 -7.59 1.83 -10.73
N ARG A 161 -7.98 0.70 -11.34
CA ARG A 161 -8.78 0.68 -12.58
C ARG A 161 -10.09 1.44 -12.42
N ASN A 162 -10.88 1.06 -11.42
CA ASN A 162 -12.20 1.67 -11.21
C ASN A 162 -12.10 3.17 -10.91
N ARG A 163 -11.04 3.60 -10.20
CA ARG A 163 -10.81 5.03 -9.96
C ARG A 163 -10.37 5.79 -11.21
N LEU A 164 -9.58 5.16 -12.07
CA LEU A 164 -9.22 5.74 -13.37
C LEU A 164 -10.46 5.92 -14.25
N ASP A 165 -11.34 4.92 -14.29
CA ASP A 165 -12.59 5.00 -15.03
C ASP A 165 -13.49 6.12 -14.48
N ALA A 166 -13.64 6.22 -13.15
CA ALA A 166 -14.39 7.30 -12.52
C ALA A 166 -13.80 8.70 -12.82
N LEU A 167 -12.46 8.81 -12.86
CA LEU A 167 -11.78 10.05 -13.25
C LEU A 167 -12.09 10.44 -14.71
N LEU A 168 -12.00 9.48 -15.64
CA LEU A 168 -12.26 9.70 -17.06
C LEU A 168 -13.73 9.98 -17.35
N ASN A 169 -14.65 9.48 -16.53
CA ASN A 169 -16.07 9.74 -16.59
C ASN A 169 -16.49 11.08 -15.93
N GLY A 170 -15.55 11.82 -15.31
CA GLY A 170 -15.85 13.08 -14.63
C GLY A 170 -16.59 12.92 -13.29
N GLU A 171 -16.59 11.72 -12.70
CA GLU A 171 -17.23 11.48 -11.41
C GLU A 171 -16.43 12.10 -10.24
N ILE A 172 -15.14 12.33 -10.42
CA ILE A 172 -14.19 12.92 -9.48
C ILE A 172 -13.24 13.86 -10.22
N ASP A 173 -12.72 14.88 -9.54
CA ASP A 173 -11.81 15.87 -10.15
C ASP A 173 -10.38 15.33 -10.24
N ALA A 174 -9.97 14.48 -9.28
CA ALA A 174 -8.67 13.83 -9.23
C ALA A 174 -8.74 12.50 -8.48
N THR A 175 -7.73 11.66 -8.67
CA THR A 175 -7.52 10.45 -7.86
C THR A 175 -6.05 10.07 -7.77
N THR A 176 -5.69 9.30 -6.75
CA THR A 176 -4.36 8.70 -6.66
C THR A 176 -4.33 7.33 -7.31
N LEU A 177 -3.35 7.11 -8.16
CA LEU A 177 -3.11 5.84 -8.85
C LEU A 177 -1.74 5.27 -8.50
N THR A 178 -1.57 3.98 -8.75
CA THR A 178 -0.32 3.24 -8.65
C THR A 178 -0.07 2.49 -9.96
N GLU A 179 1.15 2.00 -10.21
CA GLU A 179 1.43 1.20 -11.41
C GLU A 179 0.62 -0.13 -11.42
N PRO A 180 0.20 -0.59 -12.61
CA PRO A 180 0.45 -0.06 -13.95
C PRO A 180 -0.51 1.07 -14.39
N TYR A 181 -1.44 1.48 -13.55
CA TYR A 181 -2.49 2.44 -13.92
C TYR A 181 -2.02 3.90 -14.01
N ILE A 182 -0.87 4.25 -13.43
CA ILE A 182 -0.23 5.54 -13.73
C ILE A 182 0.15 5.58 -15.21
N THR A 183 0.82 4.54 -15.70
CA THR A 183 1.22 4.41 -17.11
C THR A 183 -0.01 4.41 -18.04
N ILE A 184 -1.09 3.70 -17.68
CA ILE A 184 -2.34 3.70 -18.46
C ILE A 184 -2.97 5.09 -18.49
N ALA A 185 -3.03 5.79 -17.35
CA ALA A 185 -3.58 7.14 -17.27
C ALA A 185 -2.80 8.13 -18.13
N GLU A 186 -1.47 8.09 -18.08
CA GLU A 186 -0.59 8.92 -18.94
C GLU A 186 -0.85 8.65 -20.44
N ARG A 187 -1.00 7.38 -20.84
CA ARG A 187 -1.34 7.00 -22.22
C ARG A 187 -2.72 7.51 -22.66
N LYS A 188 -3.66 7.62 -21.72
CA LYS A 188 -4.99 8.19 -21.98
C LYS A 188 -5.01 9.73 -21.93
N GLY A 189 -3.84 10.36 -21.74
CA GLY A 189 -3.68 11.82 -21.71
C GLY A 189 -3.95 12.45 -20.34
N CYS A 190 -4.18 11.65 -19.29
CA CYS A 190 -4.27 12.18 -17.93
C CYS A 190 -2.94 12.83 -17.50
N ARG A 191 -3.03 13.85 -16.65
CA ARG A 191 -1.85 14.55 -16.16
C ARG A 191 -1.58 14.21 -14.71
N MET A 192 -0.31 13.99 -14.40
CA MET A 192 0.18 13.85 -13.04
C MET A 192 0.37 15.25 -12.44
N ILE A 193 -0.28 15.54 -11.33
CA ILE A 193 -0.19 16.83 -10.62
C ILE A 193 0.93 16.79 -9.58
N VAL A 194 1.00 15.72 -8.83
CA VAL A 194 2.05 15.46 -7.83
C VAL A 194 2.18 13.96 -7.63
N ALA A 195 3.38 13.51 -7.28
CA ALA A 195 3.63 12.11 -6.95
C ALA A 195 4.62 12.01 -5.79
N ALA A 196 4.49 10.95 -5.02
CA ALA A 196 5.42 10.68 -3.92
C ALA A 196 5.58 9.17 -3.69
N PRO A 197 6.77 8.74 -3.25
CA PRO A 197 6.97 7.42 -2.68
C PRO A 197 6.44 7.37 -1.24
N TYR A 198 6.12 6.17 -0.76
CA TYR A 198 5.77 5.93 0.65
C TYR A 198 6.16 4.53 1.08
N HIS A 199 6.45 4.37 2.36
CA HIS A 199 6.71 3.07 2.95
C HIS A 199 5.42 2.32 3.26
N GLY A 200 5.45 1.01 3.04
CA GLY A 200 4.54 0.08 3.67
C GLY A 200 5.17 -0.52 4.92
N THR A 201 4.34 -1.05 5.78
CA THR A 201 4.76 -1.82 6.95
C THR A 201 4.06 -3.17 6.96
N GLU A 202 4.49 -4.02 7.86
CA GLU A 202 3.96 -5.35 8.07
C GLU A 202 3.32 -5.43 9.44
N VAL A 203 2.08 -5.89 9.51
CA VAL A 203 1.37 -6.23 10.74
C VAL A 203 1.37 -7.74 10.87
N ALA A 204 1.78 -8.27 12.01
CA ALA A 204 1.81 -9.69 12.27
C ALA A 204 0.77 -10.10 13.33
N SER A 205 0.23 -11.31 13.17
CA SER A 205 -0.57 -11.97 14.19
C SER A 205 0.27 -12.31 15.42
N GLU A 206 -0.36 -12.56 16.57
CA GLU A 206 0.34 -12.94 17.79
C GLU A 206 1.09 -14.27 17.64
N GLU A 207 0.61 -15.19 16.79
CA GLU A 207 1.26 -16.47 16.54
C GLU A 207 2.50 -16.40 15.66
N MET A 208 2.79 -15.23 15.07
CA MET A 208 4.00 -15.01 14.28
C MET A 208 5.20 -14.86 15.21
N ASP A 209 5.99 -15.89 15.37
CA ASP A 209 7.19 -15.84 16.22
C ASP A 209 8.37 -15.10 15.55
N ALA A 210 9.32 -14.68 16.36
CA ALA A 210 10.50 -13.94 15.90
C ALA A 210 11.40 -14.77 14.94
N PRO A 211 11.65 -16.07 15.16
CA PRO A 211 12.40 -16.90 14.20
C PRO A 211 11.72 -17.00 12.82
N THR A 212 10.40 -17.13 12.77
CA THR A 212 9.62 -17.17 11.52
C THR A 212 9.71 -15.83 10.79
N TYR A 213 9.61 -14.71 11.51
CA TYR A 213 9.79 -13.37 10.92
C TYR A 213 11.23 -13.15 10.40
N ALA A 214 12.25 -13.62 11.13
CA ALA A 214 13.64 -13.56 10.67
C ALA A 214 13.84 -14.36 9.37
N ALA A 215 13.30 -15.58 9.29
CA ALA A 215 13.36 -16.41 8.08
C ALA A 215 12.64 -15.74 6.89
N PHE A 216 11.47 -15.16 7.12
CA PHE A 216 10.75 -14.36 6.13
C PHE A 216 11.63 -13.23 5.58
N ASN A 217 12.25 -12.44 6.47
CA ASN A 217 13.11 -11.33 6.06
C ASN A 217 14.35 -11.76 5.28
N ARG A 218 14.96 -12.91 5.58
CA ARG A 218 16.08 -13.44 4.77
C ARG A 218 15.64 -13.75 3.35
N ALA A 219 14.50 -14.42 3.17
CA ALA A 219 13.94 -14.72 1.86
C ALA A 219 13.65 -13.44 1.07
N VAL A 220 13.04 -12.45 1.73
CA VAL A 220 12.68 -11.17 1.10
C VAL A 220 13.93 -10.35 0.72
N ARG A 221 14.99 -10.32 1.56
CA ARG A 221 16.27 -9.66 1.21
C ARG A 221 16.92 -10.28 -0.03
N GLU A 222 16.90 -11.60 -0.16
CA GLU A 222 17.41 -12.24 -1.36
C GLU A 222 16.58 -11.86 -2.61
N ALA A 223 15.25 -11.76 -2.48
CA ALA A 223 14.39 -11.25 -3.55
C ALA A 223 14.73 -9.79 -3.91
N VAL A 224 14.93 -8.91 -2.94
CA VAL A 224 15.36 -7.51 -3.14
C VAL A 224 16.66 -7.45 -3.92
N LYS A 225 17.64 -8.26 -3.56
CA LYS A 225 18.94 -8.35 -4.27
C LYS A 225 18.75 -8.74 -5.73
N ARG A 226 17.92 -9.75 -6.01
CA ARG A 226 17.62 -10.19 -7.39
C ARG A 226 16.90 -9.12 -8.19
N ILE A 227 15.89 -8.48 -7.60
CA ILE A 227 15.14 -7.40 -8.27
C ILE A 227 16.06 -6.22 -8.59
N ASN A 228 16.92 -5.79 -7.65
CA ASN A 228 17.85 -4.69 -7.87
C ASN A 228 18.93 -5.02 -8.92
N ALA A 229 19.29 -6.28 -9.10
CA ALA A 229 20.23 -6.71 -10.14
C ALA A 229 19.64 -6.56 -11.56
N ASP A 230 18.33 -6.78 -11.73
CA ASP A 230 17.63 -6.63 -13.02
C ASP A 230 16.16 -6.22 -12.82
N LYS A 231 15.93 -4.96 -12.55
CA LYS A 231 14.55 -4.43 -12.35
C LYS A 231 13.63 -4.69 -13.55
N ARG A 232 14.16 -4.65 -14.77
CA ARG A 232 13.33 -4.82 -15.97
C ARG A 232 12.69 -6.21 -16.07
N LYS A 233 13.43 -7.27 -15.67
CA LYS A 233 12.88 -8.62 -15.59
C LYS A 233 11.61 -8.67 -14.73
N TYR A 234 11.61 -7.97 -13.61
CA TYR A 234 10.52 -8.03 -12.62
C TYR A 234 9.38 -7.03 -12.86
N LEU A 235 9.53 -6.08 -13.77
CA LEU A 235 8.41 -5.24 -14.20
C LEU A 235 7.29 -6.03 -14.88
N GLN A 236 7.59 -7.23 -15.42
CA GLN A 236 6.57 -8.10 -16.00
C GLN A 236 5.49 -8.48 -14.99
N TYR A 237 5.81 -8.57 -13.69
CA TYR A 237 4.83 -8.85 -12.64
C TYR A 237 3.67 -7.85 -12.60
N PHE A 238 3.93 -6.57 -12.92
CA PHE A 238 2.89 -5.53 -12.94
C PHE A 238 1.88 -5.77 -14.07
N ILE A 239 2.33 -6.28 -15.20
CA ILE A 239 1.47 -6.61 -16.34
C ILE A 239 0.70 -7.90 -16.02
N ASP A 240 1.39 -8.95 -15.56
CA ASP A 240 0.79 -10.26 -15.31
C ASP A 240 -0.28 -10.23 -14.22
N ALA A 241 -0.08 -9.41 -13.17
CA ALA A 241 -1.05 -9.25 -12.09
C ALA A 241 -2.37 -8.64 -12.55
N HIS A 242 -2.38 -7.90 -13.65
CA HIS A 242 -3.55 -7.18 -14.16
C HIS A 242 -3.87 -7.53 -15.63
N LYS A 243 -3.38 -8.65 -16.15
CA LYS A 243 -3.54 -9.07 -17.56
C LYS A 243 -4.98 -9.29 -18.02
N SER A 244 -5.92 -9.41 -17.09
CA SER A 244 -7.35 -9.46 -17.41
C SER A 244 -7.91 -8.10 -17.86
N ASP A 245 -7.19 -7.00 -17.58
CA ASP A 245 -7.50 -5.66 -18.08
C ASP A 245 -6.89 -5.49 -19.49
N PRO A 246 -7.69 -5.22 -20.53
CA PRO A 246 -7.18 -5.09 -21.90
C PRO A 246 -6.14 -3.98 -22.08
N ASP A 247 -6.28 -2.86 -21.36
CA ASP A 247 -5.32 -1.76 -21.43
C ASP A 247 -3.96 -2.19 -20.85
N VAL A 248 -3.95 -2.98 -19.76
CA VAL A 248 -2.74 -3.52 -19.17
C VAL A 248 -2.14 -4.64 -20.01
N ALA A 249 -2.99 -5.54 -20.55
CA ALA A 249 -2.54 -6.62 -21.44
C ALA A 249 -1.85 -6.12 -22.72
N ALA A 250 -2.15 -4.90 -23.15
CA ALA A 250 -1.52 -4.22 -24.29
C ALA A 250 -0.17 -3.55 -23.94
N LEU A 251 0.24 -3.55 -22.66
CA LEU A 251 1.54 -3.01 -22.24
C LEU A 251 2.67 -4.01 -22.48
N THR A 252 3.84 -3.47 -22.70
CA THR A 252 5.12 -4.18 -22.62
C THR A 252 5.93 -3.66 -21.44
N VAL A 253 6.92 -4.42 -21.01
CA VAL A 253 7.86 -3.97 -19.94
C VAL A 253 8.54 -2.63 -20.30
N GLY A 254 8.73 -2.36 -21.61
CA GLY A 254 9.31 -1.10 -22.10
C GLY A 254 8.44 0.13 -21.84
N ASP A 255 7.16 -0.06 -21.60
CA ASP A 255 6.20 1.02 -21.33
C ASP A 255 6.20 1.46 -19.87
N LEU A 256 6.61 0.57 -18.96
CA LEU A 256 6.67 0.86 -17.54
C LEU A 256 7.95 1.61 -17.17
N ASN A 257 7.81 2.58 -16.26
CA ASN A 257 8.96 3.36 -15.79
C ASN A 257 9.69 2.63 -14.65
N PRO A 258 10.92 2.09 -14.87
CA PRO A 258 11.63 1.33 -13.84
C PRO A 258 12.05 2.19 -12.63
N SER A 259 12.10 3.52 -12.74
CA SER A 259 12.39 4.40 -11.60
C SER A 259 11.24 4.47 -10.58
N ARG A 260 10.03 4.05 -10.97
CA ARG A 260 8.88 3.90 -10.05
C ARG A 260 8.90 2.57 -9.28
N LEU A 261 9.82 1.66 -9.63
CA LEU A 261 10.08 0.43 -8.88
C LEU A 261 11.30 0.63 -7.97
N GLN A 262 11.05 0.76 -6.68
CA GLN A 262 12.07 0.89 -5.66
C GLN A 262 11.91 -0.21 -4.63
N VAL A 263 12.91 -1.07 -4.49
CA VAL A 263 12.97 -2.11 -3.47
C VAL A 263 14.20 -1.89 -2.59
N VAL A 264 13.98 -2.08 -1.29
CA VAL A 264 14.98 -1.89 -0.23
C VAL A 264 14.89 -3.08 0.71
N ASP A 265 15.93 -3.32 1.49
CA ASP A 265 15.88 -4.35 2.51
C ASP A 265 14.79 -4.04 3.55
N PRO A 266 14.06 -5.05 4.05
CA PRO A 266 13.15 -4.87 5.16
C PRO A 266 13.92 -4.35 6.36
N ALA A 267 13.32 -3.43 7.10
CA ALA A 267 13.98 -2.74 8.19
C ALA A 267 12.99 -2.44 9.34
N PRO A 268 13.46 -2.21 10.56
CA PRO A 268 12.62 -1.66 11.60
C PRO A 268 12.09 -0.29 11.24
N ILE A 269 10.99 0.10 11.86
CA ILE A 269 10.46 1.45 11.78
C ILE A 269 11.26 2.31 12.79
N PRO A 270 12.01 3.34 12.35
CA PRO A 270 12.70 4.22 13.28
C PRO A 270 11.73 4.91 14.23
N ALA A 271 12.05 4.98 15.52
CA ALA A 271 11.16 5.54 16.54
C ALA A 271 10.72 6.98 16.23
N GLU A 272 11.61 7.81 15.68
CA GLU A 272 11.29 9.19 15.29
C GLU A 272 10.31 9.27 14.10
N GLU A 273 10.36 8.30 13.21
CA GLU A 273 9.42 8.24 12.08
C GLU A 273 8.07 7.68 12.53
N LEU A 274 8.09 6.66 13.39
CA LEU A 274 6.88 6.15 14.03
C LEU A 274 6.13 7.30 14.75
N GLN A 275 6.84 8.11 15.56
CA GLN A 275 6.25 9.24 16.26
C GLN A 275 5.72 10.29 15.28
N ARG A 276 6.49 10.64 14.25
CA ARG A 276 6.08 11.64 13.25
C ARG A 276 4.82 11.24 12.49
N THR A 277 4.74 9.98 12.07
CA THR A 277 3.56 9.43 11.39
C THR A 277 2.35 9.38 12.33
N TYR A 278 2.57 8.97 13.59
CA TYR A 278 1.53 8.99 14.62
C TYR A 278 0.98 10.41 14.84
N ASP A 279 1.85 11.39 15.07
CA ASP A 279 1.46 12.79 15.32
C ASP A 279 0.69 13.38 14.12
N TRP A 280 1.11 13.03 12.90
CA TRP A 280 0.42 13.45 11.69
C TRP A 280 -0.99 12.87 11.61
N MET A 281 -1.15 11.57 11.82
CA MET A 281 -2.45 10.90 11.80
C MET A 281 -3.35 11.38 12.94
N HIS A 282 -2.79 11.54 14.14
CA HIS A 282 -3.51 12.11 15.28
C HIS A 282 -3.98 13.55 15.00
N GLY A 283 -3.11 14.36 14.38
CA GLY A 283 -3.43 15.73 13.96
C GLY A 283 -4.54 15.82 12.88
N TRP A 284 -4.79 14.73 12.15
CA TRP A 284 -5.93 14.57 11.25
C TRP A 284 -7.15 13.91 11.90
N GLY A 285 -7.08 13.54 13.18
CA GLY A 285 -8.13 12.80 13.88
C GLY A 285 -8.29 11.34 13.45
N MET A 286 -7.29 10.77 12.77
CA MET A 286 -7.33 9.42 12.20
C MET A 286 -6.84 8.33 13.14
N LEU A 287 -6.19 8.71 14.25
CA LEU A 287 -5.84 7.84 15.38
C LEU A 287 -6.34 8.51 16.66
N LYS A 288 -6.97 7.75 17.55
CA LYS A 288 -7.72 8.33 18.68
C LYS A 288 -7.38 7.71 20.04
N THR A 289 -7.08 6.42 20.09
CA THR A 289 -7.10 5.64 21.35
C THR A 289 -5.81 4.92 21.66
N ILE A 290 -4.99 4.58 20.65
CA ILE A 290 -3.77 3.82 20.84
C ILE A 290 -2.59 4.74 21.21
N ALA A 291 -1.69 4.26 22.07
CA ALA A 291 -0.42 4.94 22.30
C ALA A 291 0.59 4.58 21.20
N VAL A 292 1.48 5.50 20.85
CA VAL A 292 2.50 5.27 19.81
C VAL A 292 3.36 4.03 20.12
N THR A 293 3.64 3.77 21.40
CA THR A 293 4.40 2.60 21.86
C THR A 293 3.69 1.27 21.64
N ASP A 294 2.37 1.27 21.47
CA ASP A 294 1.58 0.07 21.30
C ASP A 294 1.43 -0.32 19.81
N LEU A 295 1.91 0.54 18.92
CA LEU A 295 1.80 0.32 17.46
C LEU A 295 2.79 -0.72 16.93
N VAL A 296 3.88 -0.98 17.65
CA VAL A 296 5.02 -1.77 17.15
C VAL A 296 5.49 -2.81 18.18
N ASP A 297 5.83 -3.99 17.70
CA ASP A 297 6.53 -5.01 18.47
C ASP A 297 8.04 -4.90 18.27
N ASP A 298 8.70 -4.24 19.21
CA ASP A 298 10.15 -4.00 19.17
C ASP A 298 10.98 -5.29 19.14
N GLN A 299 10.54 -6.35 19.82
CA GLN A 299 11.28 -7.62 19.86
C GLN A 299 11.30 -8.29 18.49
N ARG A 300 10.14 -8.33 17.80
CA ARG A 300 10.06 -8.89 16.45
C ARG A 300 10.79 -8.01 15.44
N GLN A 301 10.74 -6.68 15.58
CA GLN A 301 11.52 -5.77 14.74
C GLN A 301 13.02 -6.06 14.83
N LEU A 302 13.56 -6.24 16.04
CA LEU A 302 14.98 -6.55 16.26
C LEU A 302 15.36 -7.92 15.69
N ALA A 303 14.49 -8.93 15.82
CA ALA A 303 14.71 -10.24 15.20
C ALA A 303 14.80 -10.16 13.69
N GLY A 304 13.98 -9.34 13.06
CA GLY A 304 14.04 -9.07 11.61
C GLY A 304 15.34 -8.42 11.14
N GLN A 305 16.04 -7.68 12.00
CA GLN A 305 17.37 -7.09 11.68
C GLN A 305 18.49 -8.12 11.66
N GLN A 306 18.43 -9.11 12.54
CA GLN A 306 19.48 -10.14 12.71
C GLN A 306 19.41 -11.22 11.62
N ALA A 307 18.47 -11.10 10.71
CA ALA A 307 18.20 -12.05 9.63
C ALA A 307 19.14 -11.89 8.42
#